data_877cb7ffe18a468ce4f06e89b9b9ef2f
#
_entry.id   877cb7ffe18a468ce4f06e89b9b9ef2f
#
_cell.length_a   1.000
_cell.length_b   1.000
_cell.length_c   1.000
_cell.angle_alpha   90.00
_cell.angle_beta   90.00
_cell.angle_gamma   90.00
#
_symmetry.space_group_name_H-M   'P 1'
#
loop_
_entity.id
_entity.type
_entity.pdbx_description
1 polymer ?
#
loop_
_entity_poly.entity_id
_entity_poly.type
_entity_poly.pdbx_seq_one_letter_code
_entity_poly.pdbx_strand_id
1 'polypeptide(L)'
;MXKLLTXTFIYXXSIFSFNNANCXCILNFXSKQSVSKWKTINDDVMGGVSXSDXXYXNNXYXIFSGNXSLKNNGGFASIRRQILGVNLYXKKSIVLRVKGDGKNYQLRIKKNRFDYYSYVYSFPTSGNWESVSVDLTSMYPSFRGQRLNFSNFSAKQIQQISILIANDKEEEFNLIIDEICIQ
;
A
#
# COMPACT_ATOMS: atom_id res chain seq x y z
N MET A 1 -22.75 -2.66 58.67
CA MET A 1 -22.95 -1.77 57.46
C MET A 1 -21.64 -1.63 56.72
N UNK A 2 -21.13 -2.28 55.35
CA UNK A 2 -20.12 -2.18 54.75
C UNK A 2 -20.27 -1.45 53.70
N LYS A 3 -19.70 -0.61 53.69
CA LYS A 3 -19.64 0.25 52.50
C LYS A 3 -18.84 -0.43 51.40
N LEU A 4 -19.53 -0.75 50.34
CA LEU A 4 -18.91 -1.28 49.10
C LEU A 4 -18.24 -0.12 48.37
N LEU A 5 -16.91 -0.12 48.23
CA LEU A 5 -16.18 0.80 47.36
C LEU A 5 -16.16 0.20 45.99
N THR A 6 -16.82 0.87 45.09
CA THR A 6 -16.78 0.53 43.64
C THR A 6 -15.61 1.28 42.95
N UNK A 7 -14.52 0.76 42.44
CA UNK A 7 -13.58 1.31 41.84
C UNK A 7 -13.84 1.39 40.49
N THR A 8 -14.00 2.32 40.14
CA THR A 8 -14.15 2.62 38.74
C THR A 8 -12.78 2.54 38.03
N PHE A 9 -12.56 1.52 37.24
CA PHE A 9 -11.37 1.40 36.42
C PHE A 9 -11.52 2.30 35.19
N ILE A 10 -10.74 3.38 35.12
CA ILE A 10 -10.66 4.23 33.91
C ILE A 10 -9.56 3.65 33.05
N TYR A 11 -9.98 3.06 31.93
CA TYR A 11 -9.06 2.59 30.89
C TYR A 11 -8.57 3.75 30.03
N UNK A 12 -7.56 4.20 30.02
CA UNK A 12 -7.13 5.09 29.34
C UNK A 12 -6.68 4.57 28.17
N UNK A 13 -6.99 4.67 27.38
CA UNK A 13 -6.63 4.43 26.31
C UNK A 13 -5.61 5.22 25.99
N SER A 14 -4.52 4.87 25.95
CA SER A 14 -3.35 5.59 25.46
C SER A 14 -3.47 5.74 23.95
N ILE A 15 -3.84 6.92 23.54
CA ILE A 15 -3.78 7.32 22.12
C ILE A 15 -2.29 7.54 21.84
N PHE A 16 -1.63 6.51 21.29
CA PHE A 16 -0.28 6.67 20.75
C PHE A 16 -0.38 7.52 19.48
N SER A 17 -0.33 8.84 19.66
CA SER A 17 -0.08 9.74 18.53
C SER A 17 1.40 9.62 18.16
N PHE A 18 1.68 8.88 17.11
CA PHE A 18 3.00 8.94 16.46
C PHE A 18 3.13 10.31 15.76
N ASN A 19 3.58 11.32 16.50
CA ASN A 19 4.02 12.58 15.89
C ASN A 19 5.38 12.37 15.24
N ASN A 20 5.38 11.80 14.03
CA ASN A 20 6.57 11.82 13.18
C ASN A 20 6.67 13.21 12.54
N ALA A 21 7.41 14.09 13.19
CA ALA A 21 7.58 15.51 12.78
C ALA A 21 8.19 15.69 11.36
N ASN A 22 8.56 14.62 10.66
CA ASN A 22 9.25 14.67 9.36
C ASN A 22 8.56 13.87 8.25
N CYS A 23 7.31 13.43 8.47
CA CYS A 23 6.59 12.64 7.47
C CYS A 23 5.63 13.51 6.64
N UNK A 24 5.75 13.57 5.34
CA UNK A 24 4.96 14.24 4.52
C UNK A 24 4.07 13.33 3.94
N CYS A 25 2.80 13.41 4.25
CA CYS A 25 1.84 12.50 3.62
C CYS A 25 1.51 12.94 2.21
N ILE A 26 1.83 12.06 1.28
CA ILE A 26 1.64 12.34 -0.15
C ILE A 26 0.30 11.84 -0.67
N LEU A 27 -0.29 10.87 0.03
CA LEU A 27 -1.60 10.29 -0.30
C LEU A 27 -2.36 9.98 0.98
N ASN A 28 -3.62 10.43 1.02
CA ASN A 28 -4.59 10.06 2.06
C ASN A 28 -5.96 9.87 1.40
N PHE A 29 -6.85 9.31 2.14
CA PHE A 29 -8.15 8.96 1.60
C PHE A 29 -9.32 9.69 2.26
N UNK A 30 -9.16 10.69 2.37
CA UNK A 30 -10.02 11.56 2.95
C UNK A 30 -11.33 11.75 2.36
N SER A 31 -11.45 11.42 1.05
CA SER A 31 -12.72 11.56 0.32
C SER A 31 -12.84 10.50 -0.79
N LYS A 32 -14.05 10.24 -1.26
CA LYS A 32 -14.28 9.41 -2.45
C LYS A 32 -13.45 9.89 -3.64
N GLN A 33 -13.29 11.19 -3.79
CA GLN A 33 -12.51 11.77 -4.88
C GLN A 33 -11.03 11.38 -4.79
N SER A 34 -10.48 11.17 -3.60
CA SER A 34 -9.09 10.71 -3.46
C SER A 34 -8.93 9.25 -3.92
N VAL A 35 -9.95 8.41 -3.69
CA VAL A 35 -9.97 7.01 -4.13
C VAL A 35 -10.19 6.93 -5.65
N SER A 36 -11.07 7.75 -6.23
CA SER A 36 -11.36 7.70 -7.69
C SER A 36 -10.16 8.03 -8.58
N LYS A 37 -9.09 8.60 -8.00
CA LYS A 37 -7.84 8.84 -8.72
C LYS A 37 -6.97 7.57 -8.86
N TRP A 38 -7.33 6.50 -8.18
CA TRP A 38 -6.69 5.20 -8.33
C TRP A 38 -7.38 4.41 -9.45
N LYS A 39 -6.61 3.62 -10.17
CA LYS A 39 -7.10 2.74 -11.22
C LYS A 39 -6.77 1.30 -10.88
N THR A 40 -7.74 0.44 -11.01
CA THR A 40 -7.55 -1.01 -10.89
C THR A 40 -6.91 -1.52 -12.18
N ILE A 41 -5.88 -2.34 -12.05
CA ILE A 41 -5.18 -3.00 -13.16
C ILE A 41 -4.95 -4.45 -12.72
N ASN A 42 -5.65 -5.36 -13.31
CA ASN A 42 -5.57 -6.79 -13.00
C ASN A 42 -4.94 -7.54 -14.17
N ASP A 43 -4.82 -8.84 -14.01
CA ASP A 43 -4.25 -9.71 -15.03
C ASP A 43 -5.14 -9.88 -16.28
N ASP A 44 -6.37 -9.36 -16.26
CA ASP A 44 -7.26 -9.31 -17.43
C ASP A 44 -6.59 -8.62 -18.63
N VAL A 45 -5.67 -7.69 -18.38
CA VAL A 45 -4.83 -7.07 -19.43
C VAL A 45 -3.95 -8.09 -20.18
N MET A 46 -3.85 -9.32 -19.63
CA MET A 46 -3.09 -10.42 -20.23
C MET A 46 -3.97 -11.67 -20.42
N GLY A 47 -5.27 -11.53 -20.24
CA GLY A 47 -6.23 -12.64 -20.40
C GLY A 47 -6.57 -13.39 -19.13
N GLY A 48 -6.02 -12.98 -17.98
CA GLY A 48 -6.36 -13.56 -16.67
C GLY A 48 -7.77 -13.20 -16.23
N VAL A 49 -8.19 -13.76 -15.10
CA VAL A 49 -9.57 -13.59 -14.60
C VAL A 49 -9.59 -13.13 -13.12
N SER A 50 -8.51 -12.62 -12.66
CA SER A 50 -8.49 -11.99 -11.32
C SER A 50 -9.35 -10.72 -11.28
N UNK A 51 -9.97 -10.38 -10.09
CA UNK A 51 -10.80 -9.29 -10.04
C UNK A 51 -10.53 -8.53 -8.81
N SER A 52 -10.54 -7.34 -8.95
CA SER A 52 -10.33 -6.51 -7.75
C SER A 52 -11.00 -5.13 -7.87
N ASP A 53 -11.20 -4.52 -6.73
CA ASP A 53 -11.86 -3.23 -6.65
C ASP A 53 -11.18 -2.32 -5.60
N UNK A 54 -11.44 -1.15 -5.62
CA UNK A 54 -11.01 -0.14 -4.75
C UNK A 54 -12.19 0.52 -4.16
N UNK A 55 -12.57 0.45 -3.03
CA UNK A 55 -13.65 1.00 -2.37
C UNK A 55 -13.23 2.03 -1.41
N TYR A 56 -14.08 2.88 -1.17
CA TYR A 56 -13.93 3.96 -0.18
C TYR A 56 -14.70 3.64 1.11
N UNK A 57 -14.08 3.50 2.02
CA UNK A 57 -14.72 3.31 3.21
C UNK A 57 -14.95 4.62 3.82
N ASN A 58 -16.08 4.85 4.50
CA ASN A 58 -16.51 6.10 5.11
C ASN A 58 -15.61 6.62 6.25
N ASN A 59 -14.61 5.88 6.66
CA ASN A 59 -13.64 6.28 7.71
C ASN A 59 -12.27 6.74 7.16
N UNK A 60 -12.31 6.96 5.73
CA UNK A 60 -11.22 7.50 5.17
C UNK A 60 -10.17 6.61 4.73
N TYR A 61 -10.63 5.55 4.54
CA TYR A 61 -9.67 4.53 4.09
C TYR A 61 -9.90 4.04 2.66
N UNK A 62 -9.11 3.49 1.92
CA UNK A 62 -9.20 2.85 0.77
C UNK A 62 -9.22 1.48 1.07
N ILE A 63 -9.97 0.81 0.61
CA ILE A 63 -9.99 -0.65 0.65
C ILE A 63 -9.62 -1.16 -0.72
N PHE A 64 -8.62 -2.03 -0.78
CA PHE A 64 -8.22 -2.75 -1.98
C PHE A 64 -8.48 -4.23 -1.70
N SER A 65 -9.46 -4.79 -2.39
CA SER A 65 -9.89 -6.16 -2.13
C SER A 65 -10.27 -6.88 -3.43
N GLY A 66 -10.30 -8.22 -3.39
CA GLY A 66 -10.62 -8.99 -4.57
C GLY A 66 -10.22 -10.45 -4.44
N ASN A 67 -10.05 -11.06 -5.60
CA ASN A 67 -9.71 -12.48 -5.72
C ASN A 67 -8.66 -12.69 -6.82
N UNK A 68 -7.44 -13.08 -6.61
CA UNK A 68 -6.48 -13.36 -7.46
C UNK A 68 -6.76 -14.65 -7.98
N SER A 69 -6.70 -15.07 -9.20
CA SER A 69 -6.90 -16.36 -9.89
C SER A 69 -5.71 -16.68 -10.78
N LEU A 70 -5.27 -17.95 -10.76
CA LEU A 70 -4.15 -18.39 -11.60
C LEU A 70 -4.59 -18.85 -12.99
N LYS A 71 -5.87 -18.86 -13.27
CA LYS A 71 -6.41 -19.27 -14.58
C LYS A 71 -5.86 -18.37 -15.68
N ASN A 72 -5.63 -18.96 -16.85
CA ASN A 72 -5.15 -18.28 -18.06
C ASN A 72 -3.81 -17.54 -17.84
N ASN A 73 -2.93 -18.11 -17.02
CA ASN A 73 -1.65 -17.50 -16.63
C ASN A 73 -1.82 -16.14 -15.93
N GLY A 74 -2.96 -15.97 -15.22
CA GLY A 74 -3.20 -14.83 -14.35
C GLY A 74 -2.40 -14.92 -13.07
N GLY A 75 -2.82 -14.20 -12.02
CA GLY A 75 -2.21 -14.31 -10.70
C GLY A 75 -1.82 -12.98 -10.08
N PHE A 76 -2.35 -11.85 -10.59
CA PHE A 76 -2.13 -10.58 -9.90
C PHE A 76 -3.35 -9.67 -9.95
N ALA A 77 -3.43 -8.83 -8.93
CA ALA A 77 -4.34 -7.70 -8.91
C ALA A 77 -3.58 -6.48 -8.40
N SER A 78 -3.89 -5.29 -8.90
CA SER A 78 -3.22 -4.08 -8.45
C SER A 78 -4.10 -2.85 -8.54
N ILE A 79 -3.76 -1.86 -7.70
CA ILE A 79 -4.26 -0.50 -7.83
C ILE A 79 -3.09 0.42 -8.12
N ARG A 80 -3.33 1.43 -8.96
CA ARG A 80 -2.29 2.33 -9.46
C ARG A 80 -2.78 3.76 -9.44
N ARG A 81 -1.90 4.68 -9.05
CA ARG A 81 -2.17 6.11 -9.09
C ARG A 81 -0.97 6.86 -9.67
N GLN A 82 -1.24 7.73 -10.64
CA GLN A 82 -0.27 8.72 -11.09
C GLN A 82 -0.25 9.88 -10.10
N ILE A 83 0.95 10.37 -9.80
CA ILE A 83 1.16 11.49 -8.90
C ILE A 83 2.04 12.54 -9.59
N LEU A 84 1.85 13.80 -9.23
CA LEU A 84 2.56 14.92 -9.88
C LEU A 84 3.96 15.06 -9.27
N GLY A 85 4.90 14.24 -9.76
CA GLY A 85 6.33 14.37 -9.47
C GLY A 85 6.65 14.65 -8.01
N VAL A 86 6.33 13.72 -7.12
CA VAL A 86 6.65 13.89 -5.69
C VAL A 86 8.17 13.96 -5.51
N ASN A 87 8.66 15.09 -4.98
CA ASN A 87 10.08 15.32 -4.73
C ASN A 87 10.52 14.51 -3.49
N LEU A 88 11.62 13.78 -3.63
CA LEU A 88 12.19 12.93 -2.58
C LEU A 88 13.48 13.49 -1.97
N TYR A 89 13.76 14.76 -2.15
CA TYR A 89 14.96 15.38 -1.57
C TYR A 89 14.93 15.26 -0.04
N UNK A 90 15.89 14.54 0.39
CA UNK A 90 16.02 14.30 1.72
C UNK A 90 15.14 13.28 2.31
N LYS A 91 14.59 12.62 1.40
CA LYS A 91 13.67 11.56 1.84
C LYS A 91 14.33 10.21 1.62
N LYS A 92 14.20 9.30 2.61
CA LYS A 92 14.84 7.98 2.57
C LYS A 92 13.84 6.85 2.47
N SER A 93 12.59 7.07 2.88
CA SER A 93 11.60 6.00 2.94
C SER A 93 10.20 6.45 2.54
N ILE A 94 9.40 5.46 2.12
CA ILE A 94 7.95 5.58 2.00
C ILE A 94 7.35 4.80 3.17
N VAL A 95 6.41 5.41 3.88
CA VAL A 95 5.71 4.78 4.99
C VAL A 95 4.24 4.61 4.61
N LEU A 96 3.77 3.37 4.68
CA LEU A 96 2.35 3.03 4.44
C LEU A 96 1.70 2.67 5.77
N ARG A 97 0.58 3.30 6.10
CA ARG A 97 -0.25 2.88 7.23
C ARG A 97 -1.36 1.99 6.68
N VAL A 98 -1.30 0.71 7.04
CA VAL A 98 -2.17 -0.31 6.44
C VAL A 98 -2.72 -1.27 7.49
N LYS A 99 -3.82 -1.95 7.12
CA LYS A 99 -4.31 -3.13 7.81
C LYS A 99 -4.60 -4.18 6.73
N GLY A 100 -3.78 -5.21 6.69
CA GLY A 100 -3.94 -6.28 5.72
C GLY A 100 -4.67 -7.49 6.29
N ASP A 101 -4.44 -8.63 5.68
CA ASP A 101 -5.15 -9.89 5.96
C ASP A 101 -4.17 -11.05 6.17
N GLY A 102 -2.93 -10.74 6.55
CA GLY A 102 -1.89 -11.75 6.77
C GLY A 102 -1.15 -12.16 5.50
N LYS A 103 -1.40 -11.47 4.39
CA LYS A 103 -0.79 -11.80 3.09
C LYS A 103 0.35 -10.85 2.75
N ASN A 104 1.13 -11.22 1.73
CA ASN A 104 2.19 -10.39 1.19
C ASN A 104 1.62 -9.46 0.10
N TYR A 105 2.03 -8.21 0.16
CA TYR A 105 1.71 -7.19 -0.85
C TYR A 105 3.00 -6.56 -1.36
N GLN A 106 2.92 -5.86 -2.48
CA GLN A 106 4.05 -5.14 -3.06
C GLN A 106 3.72 -3.67 -3.18
N LEU A 107 4.61 -2.83 -2.64
CA LEU A 107 4.66 -1.42 -3.00
C LEU A 107 5.48 -1.31 -4.28
N ARG A 108 4.94 -0.62 -5.27
CA ARG A 108 5.62 -0.39 -6.56
C ARG A 108 5.62 1.10 -6.87
N ILE A 109 6.78 1.61 -7.28
CA ILE A 109 6.91 3.02 -7.67
C ILE A 109 7.59 3.15 -9.03
N LYS A 110 7.31 4.26 -9.72
CA LYS A 110 8.04 4.63 -10.94
C LYS A 110 8.59 6.04 -10.80
N LYS A 111 9.86 6.23 -11.16
CA LYS A 111 10.49 7.56 -11.21
C LYS A 111 9.92 8.40 -12.36
N ASN A 112 9.54 7.74 -13.46
CA ASN A 112 8.85 8.33 -14.60
C ASN A 112 7.65 7.42 -14.93
N ARG A 113 6.46 8.00 -15.08
CA ARG A 113 5.22 7.24 -15.33
C ARG A 113 5.26 6.44 -16.63
N PHE A 114 6.14 6.81 -17.58
CA PHE A 114 6.29 6.13 -18.86
C PHE A 114 7.30 4.98 -18.83
N ASP A 115 8.04 4.78 -17.72
CA ASP A 115 8.95 3.63 -17.60
C ASP A 115 8.17 2.32 -17.75
N TYR A 116 8.73 1.34 -18.50
CA TYR A 116 8.06 0.06 -18.69
C TYR A 116 8.12 -0.82 -17.44
N TYR A 117 9.05 -0.54 -16.52
CA TYR A 117 9.28 -1.29 -15.28
C TYR A 117 8.92 -0.45 -14.05
N SER A 118 8.86 -1.11 -12.90
CA SER A 118 8.66 -0.46 -11.61
C SER A 118 9.75 -0.87 -10.64
N TYR A 119 9.99 -0.05 -9.62
CA TYR A 119 10.78 -0.43 -8.45
C TYR A 119 9.83 -1.03 -7.43
N VAL A 120 10.23 -2.16 -6.84
CA VAL A 120 9.34 -3.04 -6.07
C VAL A 120 9.91 -3.29 -4.68
N TYR A 121 9.04 -3.30 -3.70
CA TYR A 121 9.32 -3.78 -2.34
C TYR A 121 8.14 -4.64 -1.89
N SER A 122 8.41 -5.88 -1.46
CA SER A 122 7.39 -6.79 -0.94
C SER A 122 7.33 -6.67 0.58
N PHE A 123 6.12 -6.63 1.13
CA PHE A 123 5.92 -6.54 2.58
C PHE A 123 4.80 -7.48 3.03
N PRO A 124 5.01 -8.18 4.15
CA PRO A 124 3.94 -8.96 4.76
C PRO A 124 2.99 -8.05 5.53
N THR A 125 1.79 -8.54 5.80
CA THR A 125 0.82 -7.87 6.68
C THR A 125 0.39 -8.81 7.81
N SER A 126 -0.06 -8.23 8.94
CA SER A 126 -0.36 -9.00 10.14
C SER A 126 -1.87 -9.15 10.44
N GLY A 127 -2.73 -8.47 9.71
CA GLY A 127 -4.15 -8.39 10.04
C GLY A 127 -4.50 -7.28 11.03
N ASN A 128 -3.50 -6.60 11.57
CA ASN A 128 -3.67 -5.45 12.46
C ASN A 128 -3.24 -4.16 11.75
N TRP A 129 -3.59 -3.01 12.32
CA TRP A 129 -3.07 -1.74 11.85
C TRP A 129 -1.56 -1.68 12.10
N GLU A 130 -0.80 -1.41 11.05
CA GLU A 130 0.66 -1.36 11.11
C GLU A 130 1.21 -0.30 10.17
N SER A 131 2.44 0.15 10.45
CA SER A 131 3.18 1.09 9.61
C SER A 131 4.32 0.33 8.95
N VAL A 132 4.24 0.21 7.63
CA VAL A 132 5.26 -0.44 6.82
C VAL A 132 6.21 0.63 6.31
N SER A 133 7.45 0.63 6.80
CA SER A 133 8.48 1.58 6.34
C SER A 133 9.36 0.91 5.29
N VAL A 134 9.42 1.51 4.10
CA VAL A 134 10.13 0.99 2.94
C VAL A 134 11.29 1.92 2.60
N ASP A 135 12.51 1.46 2.83
CA ASP A 135 13.72 2.18 2.40
C ASP A 135 13.72 2.23 0.86
N LEU A 136 13.79 3.45 0.32
CA LEU A 136 13.79 3.66 -1.13
C LEU A 136 14.93 2.92 -1.83
N THR A 137 16.11 2.86 -1.20
CA THR A 137 17.29 2.20 -1.79
C THR A 137 17.19 0.68 -1.78
N SER A 138 16.25 0.12 -1.00
CA SER A 138 16.00 -1.33 -1.00
C SER A 138 15.09 -1.76 -2.17
N MET A 139 14.42 -0.82 -2.83
CA MET A 139 13.48 -1.13 -3.91
C MET A 139 14.22 -1.51 -5.19
N TYR A 140 13.99 -2.72 -5.67
CA TYR A 140 14.64 -3.27 -6.85
C TYR A 140 13.78 -3.11 -8.11
N PRO A 141 14.39 -2.97 -9.30
CA PRO A 141 13.63 -2.83 -10.55
C PRO A 141 13.06 -4.17 -11.00
N SER A 142 11.79 -4.17 -11.44
CA SER A 142 11.11 -5.39 -11.88
C SER A 142 10.12 -5.10 -13.01
N PHE A 143 10.01 -6.04 -13.97
CA PHE A 143 9.04 -6.02 -15.05
C PHE A 143 8.41 -7.41 -15.18
N ARG A 144 7.09 -7.49 -15.16
CA ARG A 144 6.32 -8.75 -15.30
C ARG A 144 6.82 -9.84 -14.32
N GLY A 145 7.02 -9.46 -13.05
CA GLY A 145 7.47 -10.39 -12.02
C GLY A 145 8.97 -10.66 -12.01
N GLN A 146 9.68 -10.36 -13.11
CA GLN A 146 11.12 -10.65 -13.23
C GLN A 146 11.95 -9.46 -12.74
N ARG A 147 12.93 -9.72 -11.87
CA ARG A 147 13.89 -8.71 -11.43
C ARG A 147 14.82 -8.36 -12.59
N LEU A 148 15.03 -7.06 -12.79
CA LEU A 148 15.92 -6.58 -13.86
C LEU A 148 17.33 -6.33 -13.30
N ASN A 149 18.34 -6.45 -14.17
CA ASN A 149 19.72 -6.19 -13.82
C ASN A 149 20.06 -4.69 -13.95
N PHE A 150 19.31 -3.87 -13.20
CA PHE A 150 19.54 -2.43 -13.08
C PHE A 150 19.74 -2.11 -11.60
N SER A 151 20.31 -0.93 -11.32
CA SER A 151 20.47 -0.45 -9.94
C SER A 151 19.12 -0.28 -9.23
N ASN A 152 19.10 -0.47 -7.93
CA ASN A 152 17.98 -0.16 -7.07
C ASN A 152 17.60 1.33 -7.19
N PHE A 153 16.47 1.68 -6.64
CA PHE A 153 15.91 3.04 -6.75
C PHE A 153 16.88 4.08 -6.15
N SER A 154 17.17 5.15 -6.91
CA SER A 154 18.03 6.26 -6.48
C SER A 154 17.56 7.61 -7.04
N ALA A 155 16.34 7.66 -7.59
CA ALA A 155 15.84 8.88 -8.21
C ALA A 155 15.36 9.91 -7.16
N LYS A 156 15.32 11.16 -7.57
CA LYS A 156 14.92 12.29 -6.71
C LYS A 156 13.41 12.57 -6.75
N GLN A 157 12.66 11.76 -7.51
CA GLN A 157 11.20 11.93 -7.61
C GLN A 157 10.51 10.62 -7.96
N ILE A 158 9.22 10.56 -7.65
CA ILE A 158 8.32 9.49 -8.11
C ILE A 158 7.10 10.11 -8.81
N GLN A 159 6.62 9.44 -9.87
CA GLN A 159 5.47 9.89 -10.67
C GLN A 159 4.33 8.88 -10.70
N GLN A 160 4.56 7.69 -10.15
CA GLN A 160 3.50 6.68 -10.02
C GLN A 160 3.74 5.82 -8.81
N ILE A 161 2.67 5.47 -8.14
CA ILE A 161 2.66 4.53 -7.03
C ILE A 161 1.60 3.46 -7.31
N SER A 162 1.88 2.22 -6.92
CA SER A 162 0.94 1.10 -7.07
C SER A 162 1.08 0.17 -5.89
N ILE A 163 -0.03 -0.47 -5.54
CA ILE A 163 -0.05 -1.60 -4.59
C ILE A 163 -0.51 -2.82 -5.39
N LEU A 164 0.18 -3.92 -5.20
CA LEU A 164 -0.09 -5.14 -5.97
C LEU A 164 -0.06 -6.36 -5.04
N ILE A 165 -0.89 -7.34 -5.34
CA ILE A 165 -0.81 -8.67 -4.76
C ILE A 165 -0.56 -9.69 -5.88
N ALA A 166 0.44 -10.57 -5.69
CA ALA A 166 0.80 -11.66 -6.60
C ALA A 166 1.60 -12.67 -5.81
N ASN A 167 0.94 -13.65 -5.21
CA ASN A 167 1.52 -14.62 -4.30
C ASN A 167 1.58 -16.02 -4.91
N ASP A 168 1.37 -16.13 -6.21
CA ASP A 168 1.40 -17.37 -6.99
C ASP A 168 0.39 -18.42 -6.46
N LYS A 169 -0.79 -17.95 -6.03
CA LYS A 169 -1.88 -18.81 -5.55
C LYS A 169 -3.23 -18.16 -5.74
N GLU A 170 -4.28 -18.98 -5.81
CA GLU A 170 -5.66 -18.49 -5.80
C GLU A 170 -6.01 -18.06 -4.38
N GLU A 171 -6.43 -16.81 -4.20
CA GLU A 171 -6.74 -16.28 -2.87
C GLU A 171 -7.62 -15.04 -2.93
N GLU A 172 -8.56 -14.96 -1.99
CA GLU A 172 -9.25 -13.71 -1.70
C GLU A 172 -8.31 -12.80 -0.89
N PHE A 173 -8.39 -11.49 -1.09
CA PHE A 173 -7.52 -10.58 -0.37
C PHE A 173 -8.25 -9.29 0.04
N ASN A 174 -7.74 -8.65 1.10
CA ASN A 174 -8.31 -7.41 1.61
C ASN A 174 -7.22 -6.59 2.31
N LEU A 175 -6.89 -5.44 1.72
CA LEU A 175 -5.92 -4.50 2.28
C LEU A 175 -6.59 -3.15 2.48
N ILE A 176 -6.59 -2.67 3.71
CA ILE A 176 -7.09 -1.34 4.06
C ILE A 176 -5.88 -0.41 4.15
N ILE A 177 -5.96 0.74 3.48
CA ILE A 177 -4.88 1.72 3.42
C ILE A 177 -5.38 3.05 3.98
N ASP A 178 -4.71 3.57 4.99
CA ASP A 178 -5.02 4.84 5.63
C ASP A 178 -4.30 6.00 4.93
N GLU A 179 -2.98 5.89 4.84
CA GLU A 179 -2.16 6.96 4.27
C GLU A 179 -0.85 6.40 3.71
N ILE A 180 -0.24 7.16 2.82
CA ILE A 180 1.10 6.91 2.30
C ILE A 180 1.89 8.20 2.42
N CYS A 181 3.00 8.15 3.15
CA CYS A 181 3.81 9.32 3.47
C CYS A 181 5.26 9.09 3.03
N ILE A 182 6.04 10.15 2.92
CA ILE A 182 7.49 10.09 2.66
C ILE A 182 8.25 10.69 3.84
N GLN A 183 9.35 10.05 4.21
CA GLN A 183 10.13 10.41 5.38
C GLN A 183 11.62 10.47 5.06
#